data_da7402b67ff651d24e0e37ef50b74af0
#
_entry.id   da7402b67ff651d24e0e37ef50b74af0
#
_cell.length_a   1.000
_cell.length_b   1.000
_cell.length_c   1.000
_cell.angle_alpha   90.00
_cell.angle_beta   90.00
_cell.angle_gamma   90.00
#
_symmetry.space_group_name_H-M   'P 1'
#
loop_
_entity.id
_entity.type
_entity.pdbx_description
1 polymer ?
#
loop_
_entity_poly.entity_id
_entity_poly.type
_entity_poly.pdbx_seq_one_letter_code
_entity_poly.pdbx_strand_id
1 'polypeptide(L)'
;MQRTVLLSGLILSLVTSAAAAQPAPRYKTLRLTDKFYCEGAYYGDFNKDGHLDVVAGPFWYQGPDFQIKHEIRPPKEFDPKNYSDNFLTYTGDFNGDGWTDVLYVPWPGTDASWYENPAGKPGHWKAHFALKDVGNESPMWTDIDGDGRPDLLYNITGYLGYATYDPTRPDQPWVFHPITPKGNYQRYTHGIGYGDINGDRRVDIVESDCWWEHPAHDDGKPWARHPYRFAEAGAQMLVYDVNGDGHNDVITAWHCHQYGLGWHEQVRTGGEITFRQHEILSPKPDLKSKALRVSQPHALDLADMNGDGLMDVVTGKRFWAHGPKGDAEPDAPALLLWFELRRKDGQVQFVPHIVHDDSGVGTQVATADLNGDRLPDVIVGNKKGTFVHLSVR
;
A
#
# COMPACT_ATOMS: atom_id res chain seq x y z
N MET A 1 42.55 -16.20 57.16
CA MET A 1 42.91 -15.77 55.80
C MET A 1 41.64 -15.62 54.98
N GLN A 2 41.06 -14.43 54.93
CA GLN A 2 39.87 -14.10 54.06
C GLN A 2 40.40 -13.59 52.72
N ARG A 3 39.99 -14.22 51.64
CA ARG A 3 40.27 -13.74 50.28
C ARG A 3 39.08 -12.90 49.80
N THR A 4 39.32 -11.62 49.62
CA THR A 4 38.36 -10.67 48.99
C THR A 4 38.46 -10.84 47.48
N VAL A 5 37.36 -11.18 46.84
CA VAL A 5 37.24 -11.20 45.37
C VAL A 5 36.68 -9.86 44.95
N LEU A 6 37.46 -9.07 44.20
CA LEU A 6 37.02 -7.85 43.52
C LEU A 6 36.38 -8.23 42.17
N LEU A 7 35.10 -8.01 42.03
CA LEU A 7 34.41 -8.04 40.73
C LEU A 7 34.58 -6.68 40.06
N SER A 8 35.38 -6.63 38.99
CA SER A 8 35.43 -5.46 38.09
C SER A 8 34.27 -5.52 37.10
N GLY A 9 33.28 -4.68 37.29
CA GLY A 9 32.19 -4.51 36.34
C GLY A 9 32.64 -3.71 35.10
N LEU A 10 32.64 -4.35 33.94
CA LEU A 10 32.85 -3.69 32.64
C LEU A 10 31.54 -3.00 32.22
N ILE A 11 31.51 -1.67 32.29
CA ILE A 11 30.41 -0.87 31.75
C ILE A 11 30.65 -0.74 30.24
N LEU A 12 29.91 -1.48 29.45
CA LEU A 12 29.88 -1.34 28.00
C LEU A 12 28.97 -0.14 27.66
N SER A 13 29.57 1.02 27.41
CA SER A 13 28.85 2.18 26.90
C SER A 13 28.53 1.93 25.41
N LEU A 14 27.27 1.67 25.11
CA LEU A 14 26.74 1.73 23.73
C LEU A 14 26.83 3.20 23.27
N VAL A 15 27.80 3.49 22.44
CA VAL A 15 27.84 4.74 21.67
C VAL A 15 26.88 4.51 20.47
N THR A 16 25.66 4.99 20.58
CA THR A 16 24.79 5.14 19.44
C THR A 16 25.33 6.27 18.58
N SER A 17 26.06 5.95 17.53
CA SER A 17 26.40 6.95 16.51
C SER A 17 25.09 7.36 15.83
N ALA A 18 24.69 8.63 15.97
CA ALA A 18 23.68 9.19 15.11
C ALA A 18 24.20 9.06 13.67
N ALA A 19 23.56 8.23 12.86
CA ALA A 19 23.85 8.16 11.44
C ALA A 19 23.61 9.56 10.87
N ALA A 20 24.57 10.11 10.12
CA ALA A 20 24.38 11.34 9.39
C ALA A 20 23.21 11.13 8.40
N ALA A 21 22.29 12.07 8.35
CA ALA A 21 21.16 12.01 7.42
C ALA A 21 21.71 11.77 6.00
N GLN A 22 21.30 10.66 5.40
CA GLN A 22 21.68 10.33 4.02
C GLN A 22 20.97 11.33 3.09
N PRO A 23 21.62 11.80 2.01
CA PRO A 23 20.93 12.63 1.03
C PRO A 23 19.78 11.85 0.40
N ALA A 24 18.64 12.52 0.19
CA ALA A 24 17.50 11.92 -0.48
C ALA A 24 17.92 11.34 -1.85
N PRO A 25 17.47 10.11 -2.21
CA PRO A 25 17.80 9.51 -3.49
C PRO A 25 17.28 10.35 -4.66
N ARG A 26 17.94 10.26 -5.80
CA ARG A 26 17.42 10.74 -7.08
C ARG A 26 16.68 9.58 -7.75
N TYR A 27 15.90 9.89 -8.78
CA TYR A 27 15.14 8.86 -9.48
C TYR A 27 15.41 8.92 -10.99
N LYS A 28 15.64 7.74 -11.59
CA LYS A 28 15.59 7.54 -13.03
C LYS A 28 14.22 7.03 -13.40
N THR A 29 13.43 7.86 -14.08
CA THR A 29 12.08 7.49 -14.51
C THR A 29 12.13 6.71 -15.83
N LEU A 30 11.49 5.54 -15.83
CA LEU A 30 11.22 4.72 -17.01
C LEU A 30 9.71 4.72 -17.24
N ARG A 31 9.26 5.20 -18.40
CA ARG A 31 7.88 5.07 -18.84
C ARG A 31 7.74 3.81 -19.67
N LEU A 32 7.16 2.74 -19.09
CA LEU A 32 7.03 1.45 -19.75
C LEU A 32 5.97 1.45 -20.86
N THR A 33 4.93 2.26 -20.70
CA THR A 33 3.91 2.54 -21.71
C THR A 33 3.22 3.87 -21.44
N ASP A 34 2.77 4.54 -22.51
CA ASP A 34 1.93 5.74 -22.46
C ASP A 34 0.43 5.42 -22.55
N LYS A 35 0.08 4.14 -22.67
CA LYS A 35 -1.29 3.68 -22.79
C LYS A 35 -1.91 3.39 -21.43
N PHE A 36 -3.19 3.67 -21.32
CA PHE A 36 -3.95 3.38 -20.11
C PHE A 36 -4.49 1.94 -20.15
N TYR A 37 -3.84 1.05 -19.38
CA TYR A 37 -4.21 -0.36 -19.23
C TYR A 37 -4.72 -0.71 -17.84
N CYS A 38 -4.30 0.03 -16.81
CA CYS A 38 -4.61 -0.28 -15.40
C CYS A 38 -4.51 0.96 -14.53
N GLU A 39 -5.09 0.88 -13.33
CA GLU A 39 -4.97 1.90 -12.27
C GLU A 39 -4.11 1.43 -11.09
N GLY A 40 -3.58 0.20 -11.16
CA GLY A 40 -2.65 -0.39 -10.22
C GLY A 40 -1.59 -1.23 -10.93
N ALA A 41 -0.39 -1.26 -10.35
CA ALA A 41 0.73 -2.07 -10.82
C ALA A 41 1.48 -2.64 -9.62
N TYR A 42 2.14 -3.77 -9.80
CA TYR A 42 2.85 -4.48 -8.74
C TYR A 42 4.11 -5.15 -9.28
N TYR A 43 4.75 -6.00 -8.48
CA TYR A 43 6.01 -6.65 -8.82
C TYR A 43 6.02 -8.14 -8.43
N GLY A 44 6.95 -8.88 -9.03
CA GLY A 44 7.22 -10.28 -8.74
C GLY A 44 8.31 -10.80 -9.64
N ASP A 45 8.92 -11.92 -9.31
CA ASP A 45 9.83 -12.65 -10.21
C ASP A 45 9.02 -13.67 -10.99
N PHE A 46 8.63 -13.32 -12.23
CA PHE A 46 7.73 -14.16 -13.05
C PHE A 46 8.46 -15.19 -13.91
N ASN A 47 9.78 -15.08 -14.05
CA ASN A 47 10.61 -15.97 -14.87
C ASN A 47 11.63 -16.76 -14.06
N LYS A 48 11.71 -16.54 -12.73
CA LYS A 48 12.66 -17.15 -11.80
C LYS A 48 14.13 -16.86 -12.13
N ASP A 49 14.42 -15.64 -12.62
CA ASP A 49 15.80 -15.23 -12.89
C ASP A 49 16.46 -14.51 -11.70
N GLY A 50 15.72 -14.30 -10.61
CA GLY A 50 16.17 -13.66 -9.38
C GLY A 50 16.11 -12.13 -9.41
N HIS A 51 15.56 -11.55 -10.46
CA HIS A 51 15.24 -10.12 -10.54
C HIS A 51 13.75 -9.90 -10.41
N LEU A 52 13.36 -8.78 -9.81
CA LEU A 52 11.95 -8.41 -9.76
C LEU A 52 11.52 -7.83 -11.11
N ASP A 53 10.42 -8.35 -11.61
CA ASP A 53 9.69 -7.88 -12.77
C ASP A 53 8.55 -6.96 -12.33
N VAL A 54 7.98 -6.19 -13.25
CA VAL A 54 6.81 -5.33 -13.00
C VAL A 54 5.60 -5.84 -13.77
N VAL A 55 4.46 -5.98 -13.10
CA VAL A 55 3.18 -6.31 -13.72
C VAL A 55 2.25 -5.10 -13.71
N ALA A 56 1.67 -4.78 -14.89
CA ALA A 56 0.73 -3.67 -15.05
C ALA A 56 -0.26 -3.96 -16.20
N GLY A 57 -1.54 -4.06 -15.85
CA GLY A 57 -2.58 -4.38 -16.83
C GLY A 57 -2.33 -5.74 -17.50
N PRO A 58 -2.35 -5.83 -18.84
CA PRO A 58 -2.22 -7.09 -19.54
C PRO A 58 -0.77 -7.58 -19.70
N PHE A 59 0.21 -6.85 -19.15
CA PHE A 59 1.62 -7.14 -19.38
C PHE A 59 2.40 -7.31 -18.08
N TRP A 60 3.47 -8.12 -18.15
CA TRP A 60 4.60 -7.99 -17.25
C TRP A 60 5.85 -7.58 -18.02
N TYR A 61 6.73 -6.83 -17.37
CA TYR A 61 7.94 -6.23 -17.91
C TYR A 61 9.13 -6.81 -17.18
N GLN A 62 10.02 -7.48 -17.93
CA GLN A 62 11.15 -8.20 -17.36
C GLN A 62 12.20 -7.24 -16.79
N GLY A 63 12.50 -7.44 -15.51
CA GLY A 63 13.59 -6.74 -14.83
C GLY A 63 14.98 -7.21 -15.26
N PRO A 64 16.03 -6.48 -14.88
CA PRO A 64 16.00 -5.20 -14.16
C PRO A 64 15.90 -3.98 -15.09
N ASP A 65 15.89 -4.12 -16.41
CA ASP A 65 15.89 -3.00 -17.39
C ASP A 65 14.52 -2.69 -17.98
N PHE A 66 13.54 -3.60 -17.83
CA PHE A 66 12.14 -3.49 -18.24
C PHE A 66 11.93 -3.26 -19.74
N GLN A 67 12.90 -3.65 -20.58
CA GLN A 67 12.83 -3.48 -22.02
C GLN A 67 12.00 -4.56 -22.72
N ILE A 68 11.91 -5.74 -22.13
CA ILE A 68 11.15 -6.86 -22.67
C ILE A 68 9.83 -6.95 -21.94
N LYS A 69 8.72 -6.94 -22.68
CA LYS A 69 7.38 -7.14 -22.14
C LYS A 69 6.75 -8.42 -22.66
N HIS A 70 5.97 -9.05 -21.80
CA HIS A 70 5.25 -10.28 -22.07
C HIS A 70 3.76 -10.09 -21.81
N GLU A 71 2.92 -10.77 -22.60
CA GLU A 71 1.48 -10.70 -22.43
C GLU A 71 0.99 -11.77 -21.45
N ILE A 72 0.23 -11.33 -20.42
CA ILE A 72 -0.52 -12.20 -19.52
C ILE A 72 -1.87 -12.55 -20.13
N ARG A 73 -2.54 -11.54 -20.71
CA ARG A 73 -3.87 -11.64 -21.32
C ARG A 73 -3.95 -10.71 -22.53
N PRO A 74 -4.97 -10.86 -23.41
CA PRO A 74 -5.13 -9.97 -24.55
C PRO A 74 -5.18 -8.50 -24.13
N PRO A 75 -4.37 -7.61 -24.73
CA PRO A 75 -4.30 -6.21 -24.36
C PRO A 75 -5.62 -5.49 -24.69
N LYS A 76 -6.12 -4.73 -23.71
CA LYS A 76 -7.26 -3.82 -23.89
C LYS A 76 -6.88 -2.44 -23.35
N GLU A 77 -6.72 -1.47 -24.24
CA GLU A 77 -6.50 -0.08 -23.88
C GLU A 77 -7.82 0.59 -23.48
N PHE A 78 -7.80 1.41 -22.44
CA PHE A 78 -8.97 2.14 -21.93
C PHE A 78 -8.86 3.63 -22.27
N ASP A 79 -10.01 4.30 -22.41
CA ASP A 79 -10.05 5.76 -22.51
C ASP A 79 -9.76 6.37 -21.13
N PRO A 80 -8.76 7.27 -20.98
CA PRO A 80 -8.45 7.92 -19.71
C PRO A 80 -9.62 8.72 -19.08
N LYS A 81 -10.67 9.03 -19.83
CA LYS A 81 -11.90 9.64 -19.29
C LYS A 81 -12.77 8.64 -18.54
N ASN A 82 -12.52 7.36 -18.71
CA ASN A 82 -13.20 6.24 -18.06
C ASN A 82 -12.26 5.51 -17.08
N TYR A 83 -12.58 4.28 -16.77
CA TYR A 83 -11.83 3.43 -15.85
C TYR A 83 -11.34 2.17 -16.56
N SER A 84 -10.29 1.57 -16.01
CA SER A 84 -9.82 0.26 -16.45
C SER A 84 -10.61 -0.88 -15.77
N ASP A 85 -10.36 -2.10 -16.22
CA ASP A 85 -10.82 -3.32 -15.57
C ASP A 85 -9.78 -3.89 -14.57
N ASN A 86 -8.76 -3.10 -14.23
CA ASN A 86 -7.70 -3.49 -13.31
C ASN A 86 -7.35 -2.30 -12.40
N PHE A 87 -7.96 -2.28 -11.21
CA PHE A 87 -7.77 -1.23 -10.20
C PHE A 87 -6.53 -1.47 -9.37
N LEU A 88 -6.36 -2.69 -8.82
CA LEU A 88 -5.17 -3.06 -8.08
C LEU A 88 -4.63 -4.38 -8.62
N THR A 89 -3.35 -4.60 -8.42
CA THR A 89 -2.66 -5.82 -8.81
C THR A 89 -1.86 -6.33 -7.63
N TYR A 90 -1.93 -7.65 -7.39
CA TYR A 90 -1.11 -8.32 -6.38
C TYR A 90 -0.51 -9.59 -6.96
N THR A 91 0.48 -10.15 -6.29
CA THR A 91 1.20 -11.33 -6.74
C THR A 91 1.36 -12.33 -5.61
N GLY A 92 1.43 -13.61 -5.95
CA GLY A 92 1.63 -14.71 -5.03
C GLY A 92 1.70 -16.03 -5.77
N ASP A 93 2.04 -17.10 -5.08
CA ASP A 93 1.95 -18.46 -5.60
C ASP A 93 0.60 -19.05 -5.15
N PHE A 94 -0.44 -18.88 -6.00
CA PHE A 94 -1.83 -19.21 -5.63
C PHE A 94 -2.17 -20.69 -5.83
N ASN A 95 -1.32 -21.44 -6.53
CA ASN A 95 -1.51 -22.87 -6.78
C ASN A 95 -0.42 -23.76 -6.13
N GLY A 96 0.58 -23.17 -5.46
CA GLY A 96 1.64 -23.88 -4.75
C GLY A 96 2.67 -24.53 -5.68
N ASP A 97 2.80 -24.09 -6.94
CA ASP A 97 3.76 -24.66 -7.91
C ASP A 97 5.12 -23.94 -7.89
N GLY A 98 5.24 -22.92 -7.06
CA GLY A 98 6.43 -22.12 -6.85
C GLY A 98 6.67 -21.05 -7.92
N TRP A 99 5.74 -20.81 -8.86
CA TRP A 99 5.80 -19.68 -9.79
C TRP A 99 4.92 -18.55 -9.30
N THR A 100 5.37 -17.33 -9.55
CA THR A 100 4.61 -16.14 -9.16
C THR A 100 3.43 -15.93 -10.10
N ASP A 101 2.22 -15.98 -9.55
CA ASP A 101 0.94 -15.69 -10.22
C ASP A 101 0.53 -14.23 -10.03
N VAL A 102 -0.53 -13.79 -10.72
CA VAL A 102 -1.03 -12.42 -10.66
C VAL A 102 -2.52 -12.40 -10.29
N LEU A 103 -2.88 -11.67 -9.23
CA LEU A 103 -4.25 -11.36 -8.87
C LEU A 103 -4.62 -9.97 -9.42
N TYR A 104 -5.68 -9.88 -10.21
CA TYR A 104 -6.28 -8.62 -10.61
C TYR A 104 -7.54 -8.33 -9.79
N VAL A 105 -7.49 -7.22 -9.05
CA VAL A 105 -8.66 -6.63 -8.40
C VAL A 105 -9.26 -5.61 -9.37
N PRO A 106 -10.49 -5.85 -9.85
CA PRO A 106 -11.07 -5.05 -10.93
C PRO A 106 -11.79 -3.80 -10.40
N TRP A 107 -12.65 -3.23 -11.23
CA TRP A 107 -13.58 -2.16 -10.86
C TRP A 107 -14.41 -2.55 -9.63
N PRO A 108 -14.52 -1.65 -8.62
CA PRO A 108 -15.20 -1.96 -7.36
C PRO A 108 -16.60 -2.55 -7.52
N GLY A 109 -16.85 -3.67 -6.82
CA GLY A 109 -18.11 -4.41 -6.88
C GLY A 109 -18.23 -5.35 -8.07
N THR A 110 -17.10 -5.76 -8.65
CA THR A 110 -17.04 -6.80 -9.69
C THR A 110 -16.16 -7.96 -9.24
N ASP A 111 -16.17 -9.05 -10.00
CA ASP A 111 -15.50 -10.30 -9.64
C ASP A 111 -14.00 -10.21 -9.94
N ALA A 112 -13.15 -10.64 -9.01
CA ALA A 112 -11.71 -10.73 -9.17
C ALA A 112 -11.29 -12.10 -9.73
N SER A 113 -10.19 -12.09 -10.47
CA SER A 113 -9.56 -13.29 -11.03
C SER A 113 -8.05 -13.26 -10.81
N TRP A 114 -7.47 -14.45 -10.63
CA TRP A 114 -6.03 -14.57 -10.69
C TRP A 114 -5.59 -15.32 -11.95
N TYR A 115 -4.38 -15.10 -12.37
CA TYR A 115 -3.80 -15.64 -13.59
C TYR A 115 -2.60 -16.51 -13.25
N GLU A 116 -2.70 -17.79 -13.60
CA GLU A 116 -1.69 -18.82 -13.38
C GLU A 116 -0.51 -18.62 -14.31
N ASN A 117 0.68 -18.46 -13.72
CA ASN A 117 1.93 -18.36 -14.47
C ASN A 117 2.18 -19.67 -15.22
N PRO A 118 2.37 -19.64 -16.56
CA PRO A 118 2.55 -20.85 -17.35
C PRO A 118 3.91 -21.53 -17.18
N ALA A 119 4.70 -21.15 -16.18
CA ALA A 119 6.02 -21.72 -15.88
C ALA A 119 6.98 -21.66 -17.08
N GLY A 120 7.08 -20.48 -17.70
CA GLY A 120 7.93 -20.23 -18.87
C GLY A 120 7.38 -20.76 -20.20
N LYS A 121 6.19 -21.37 -20.22
CA LYS A 121 5.55 -21.81 -21.47
C LYS A 121 4.96 -20.59 -22.21
N PRO A 122 4.99 -20.58 -23.55
CA PRO A 122 4.43 -19.50 -24.35
C PRO A 122 2.89 -19.49 -24.30
N GLY A 123 2.31 -18.29 -24.45
CA GLY A 123 0.85 -18.09 -24.52
C GLY A 123 0.33 -17.22 -23.39
N HIS A 124 -0.97 -16.90 -23.44
CA HIS A 124 -1.65 -16.20 -22.37
C HIS A 124 -1.80 -17.10 -21.13
N TRP A 125 -1.81 -16.48 -19.97
CA TRP A 125 -1.97 -17.15 -18.70
C TRP A 125 -3.40 -17.64 -18.51
N LYS A 126 -3.57 -18.78 -17.85
CA LYS A 126 -4.88 -19.31 -17.53
C LYS A 126 -5.54 -18.46 -16.43
N ALA A 127 -6.73 -17.94 -16.70
CA ALA A 127 -7.49 -17.22 -15.71
C ALA A 127 -8.29 -18.19 -14.81
N HIS A 128 -8.26 -17.91 -13.52
CA HIS A 128 -9.06 -18.57 -12.48
C HIS A 128 -9.95 -17.55 -11.80
N PHE A 129 -11.18 -17.93 -11.49
CA PHE A 129 -12.06 -17.13 -10.67
C PHE A 129 -11.53 -17.14 -9.22
N ALA A 130 -11.31 -15.95 -8.64
CA ALA A 130 -10.87 -15.81 -7.26
C ALA A 130 -12.04 -15.46 -6.33
N LEU A 131 -12.63 -14.28 -6.51
CA LEU A 131 -13.56 -13.66 -5.56
C LEU A 131 -14.72 -12.99 -6.28
N LYS A 132 -15.85 -12.98 -5.62
CA LYS A 132 -17.06 -12.30 -6.09
C LYS A 132 -17.23 -10.96 -5.36
N ASP A 133 -17.76 -9.94 -6.07
CA ASP A 133 -18.20 -8.66 -5.50
C ASP A 133 -17.10 -7.94 -4.68
N VAL A 134 -15.90 -7.81 -5.26
CA VAL A 134 -14.78 -7.13 -4.58
C VAL A 134 -15.02 -5.62 -4.57
N GLY A 135 -15.41 -5.10 -3.41
CA GLY A 135 -15.64 -3.67 -3.16
C GLY A 135 -14.47 -3.00 -2.47
N ASN A 136 -14.64 -1.70 -2.18
CA ASN A 136 -13.63 -0.75 -1.72
C ASN A 136 -12.67 -0.31 -2.85
N GLU A 137 -12.13 0.92 -2.76
CA GLU A 137 -11.13 1.42 -3.72
C GLU A 137 -9.70 1.33 -3.17
N SER A 138 -9.54 0.78 -1.97
CA SER A 138 -8.25 0.59 -1.31
C SER A 138 -8.07 -0.81 -0.70
N PRO A 139 -8.46 -1.92 -1.37
CA PRO A 139 -8.14 -3.25 -0.87
C PRO A 139 -6.66 -3.40 -0.54
N MET A 140 -6.33 -4.21 0.46
CA MET A 140 -4.96 -4.40 0.94
C MET A 140 -4.58 -5.89 0.88
N TRP A 141 -3.29 -6.16 0.80
CA TRP A 141 -2.73 -7.50 0.63
C TRP A 141 -1.74 -7.79 1.75
N THR A 142 -2.10 -8.66 2.69
CA THR A 142 -1.29 -9.00 3.86
C THR A 142 -1.77 -10.28 4.51
N ASP A 143 -0.91 -10.96 5.24
CA ASP A 143 -1.25 -12.13 6.07
C ASP A 143 -2.04 -11.65 7.30
N ILE A 144 -3.35 -11.87 7.32
CA ILE A 144 -4.25 -11.44 8.40
C ILE A 144 -4.45 -12.55 9.43
N ASP A 145 -4.59 -13.80 8.99
CA ASP A 145 -4.87 -14.93 9.89
C ASP A 145 -3.60 -15.60 10.46
N GLY A 146 -2.41 -15.17 10.00
CA GLY A 146 -1.12 -15.63 10.51
C GLY A 146 -0.69 -16.98 9.94
N ASP A 147 -1.24 -17.42 8.80
CA ASP A 147 -0.91 -18.69 8.16
C ASP A 147 0.36 -18.63 7.28
N GLY A 148 0.96 -17.44 7.13
CA GLY A 148 2.16 -17.16 6.36
C GLY A 148 1.92 -16.87 4.89
N ARG A 149 0.65 -16.77 4.46
CA ARG A 149 0.24 -16.36 3.13
C ARG A 149 -0.55 -15.05 3.19
N PRO A 150 -0.35 -14.14 2.25
CA PRO A 150 -1.15 -12.92 2.25
C PRO A 150 -2.60 -13.19 1.85
N ASP A 151 -3.51 -12.43 2.46
CA ASP A 151 -4.94 -12.39 2.26
C ASP A 151 -5.35 -11.11 1.56
N LEU A 152 -6.48 -11.10 0.86
CA LEU A 152 -7.06 -9.87 0.36
C LEU A 152 -8.03 -9.28 1.39
N LEU A 153 -7.66 -8.14 1.97
CA LEU A 153 -8.53 -7.32 2.82
C LEU A 153 -9.38 -6.41 1.93
N TYR A 154 -10.71 -6.55 2.00
CA TYR A 154 -11.65 -5.78 1.18
C TYR A 154 -13.06 -5.83 1.77
N ASN A 155 -14.01 -5.13 1.19
CA ASN A 155 -15.41 -5.32 1.51
C ASN A 155 -16.21 -5.93 0.36
N ILE A 156 -17.21 -6.73 0.71
CA ILE A 156 -18.33 -7.09 -0.16
C ILE A 156 -19.54 -6.27 0.22
N THR A 157 -20.62 -6.35 -0.57
CA THR A 157 -21.88 -5.70 -0.21
C THR A 157 -22.37 -6.16 1.16
N GLY A 158 -22.33 -5.25 2.12
CA GLY A 158 -22.81 -5.44 3.49
C GLY A 158 -21.78 -5.87 4.53
N TYR A 159 -20.53 -6.21 4.17
CA TYR A 159 -19.51 -6.67 5.11
C TYR A 159 -18.11 -6.21 4.72
N LEU A 160 -17.30 -5.89 5.74
CA LEU A 160 -15.84 -5.85 5.62
C LEU A 160 -15.26 -7.18 6.07
N GLY A 161 -14.20 -7.63 5.43
CA GLY A 161 -13.48 -8.85 5.79
C GLY A 161 -12.26 -9.09 4.92
N TYR A 162 -11.73 -10.27 5.02
CA TYR A 162 -10.59 -10.70 4.22
C TYR A 162 -10.89 -12.03 3.53
N ALA A 163 -10.13 -12.36 2.50
CA ALA A 163 -10.27 -13.62 1.79
C ALA A 163 -8.96 -14.39 1.75
N THR A 164 -9.06 -15.67 2.12
CA THR A 164 -7.99 -16.66 2.08
C THR A 164 -8.11 -17.56 0.86
N TYR A 165 -7.00 -18.15 0.40
CA TYR A 165 -6.98 -19.13 -0.67
C TYR A 165 -6.29 -20.43 -0.22
N ASP A 166 -6.66 -21.53 -0.87
CA ASP A 166 -6.05 -22.83 -0.62
C ASP A 166 -5.22 -23.26 -1.87
N PRO A 167 -3.88 -23.20 -1.83
CA PRO A 167 -3.04 -23.54 -2.98
C PRO A 167 -3.15 -25.01 -3.39
N THR A 168 -3.66 -25.87 -2.53
CA THR A 168 -3.91 -27.28 -2.89
C THR A 168 -5.20 -27.47 -3.69
N ARG A 169 -6.04 -26.45 -3.78
CA ARG A 169 -7.33 -26.44 -4.49
C ARG A 169 -7.50 -25.18 -5.36
N PRO A 170 -6.57 -24.91 -6.28
CA PRO A 170 -6.49 -23.65 -7.03
C PRO A 170 -7.73 -23.37 -7.92
N ASP A 171 -8.51 -24.38 -8.26
CA ASP A 171 -9.75 -24.23 -9.05
C ASP A 171 -10.98 -23.87 -8.17
N GLN A 172 -10.84 -23.79 -6.85
CA GLN A 172 -11.91 -23.36 -5.96
C GLN A 172 -11.85 -21.84 -5.74
N PRO A 173 -13.00 -21.17 -5.61
CA PRO A 173 -13.04 -19.77 -5.17
C PRO A 173 -12.38 -19.59 -3.81
N TRP A 174 -11.78 -18.43 -3.61
CA TRP A 174 -11.25 -18.03 -2.31
C TRP A 174 -12.37 -17.87 -1.28
N VAL A 175 -12.07 -18.02 0.01
CA VAL A 175 -13.05 -18.00 1.08
C VAL A 175 -13.05 -16.62 1.75
N PHE A 176 -14.20 -15.93 1.74
CA PHE A 176 -14.38 -14.66 2.43
C PHE A 176 -14.72 -14.86 3.91
N HIS A 177 -13.98 -14.21 4.78
CA HIS A 177 -14.15 -14.18 6.24
C HIS A 177 -14.65 -12.79 6.67
N PRO A 178 -15.95 -12.63 6.99
CA PRO A 178 -16.47 -11.35 7.47
C PRO A 178 -15.97 -11.06 8.89
N ILE A 179 -15.40 -9.88 9.11
CA ILE A 179 -14.98 -9.44 10.45
C ILE A 179 -16.00 -8.50 11.10
N THR A 180 -16.96 -7.97 10.33
CA THR A 180 -17.95 -7.01 10.80
C THR A 180 -19.35 -7.62 10.86
N PRO A 181 -20.26 -7.08 11.69
CA PRO A 181 -21.68 -7.33 11.48
C PRO A 181 -22.12 -6.76 10.13
N LYS A 182 -23.28 -7.21 9.63
CA LYS A 182 -23.84 -6.63 8.41
C LYS A 182 -24.06 -5.12 8.58
N GLY A 183 -23.48 -4.33 7.67
CA GLY A 183 -23.48 -2.87 7.69
C GLY A 183 -23.73 -2.26 6.31
N ASN A 184 -23.44 -0.96 6.19
CA ASN A 184 -23.63 -0.20 4.95
C ASN A 184 -22.40 -0.27 4.03
N TYR A 185 -21.71 -1.38 4.01
CA TYR A 185 -20.59 -1.59 3.10
C TYR A 185 -21.09 -1.68 1.66
N GLN A 186 -20.54 -0.87 0.80
CA GLN A 186 -20.90 -0.79 -0.60
C GLN A 186 -19.62 -0.68 -1.45
N ARG A 187 -19.72 -0.89 -2.74
CA ARG A 187 -18.57 -1.02 -3.65
C ARG A 187 -17.59 0.16 -3.62
N TYR A 188 -18.05 1.37 -3.41
CA TYR A 188 -17.22 2.59 -3.41
C TYR A 188 -16.86 3.08 -2.00
N THR A 189 -16.81 2.18 -1.03
CA THR A 189 -16.25 2.49 0.28
C THR A 189 -14.77 2.83 0.13
N HIS A 190 -14.24 3.73 0.94
CA HIS A 190 -12.86 4.18 0.93
C HIS A 190 -12.25 4.09 2.33
N GLY A 191 -10.95 3.85 2.37
CA GLY A 191 -10.17 3.81 3.60
C GLY A 191 -10.22 2.45 4.28
N ILE A 192 -9.20 1.66 4.00
CA ILE A 192 -8.91 0.40 4.69
C ILE A 192 -7.41 0.33 4.97
N GLY A 193 -7.06 -0.25 6.11
CA GLY A 193 -5.69 -0.56 6.47
C GLY A 193 -5.59 -1.67 7.48
N TYR A 194 -4.38 -2.04 7.82
CA TYR A 194 -4.08 -3.12 8.74
C TYR A 194 -2.82 -2.83 9.55
N GLY A 195 -2.73 -3.44 10.73
CA GLY A 195 -1.53 -3.43 11.58
C GLY A 195 -1.89 -3.67 13.04
N ASP A 196 -0.92 -3.94 13.87
CA ASP A 196 -1.08 -4.18 15.30
C ASP A 196 -1.29 -2.85 16.05
N ILE A 197 -2.54 -2.47 16.29
CA ILE A 197 -2.89 -1.21 16.97
C ILE A 197 -2.72 -1.33 18.49
N ASN A 198 -3.11 -2.46 19.07
CA ASN A 198 -3.14 -2.62 20.51
C ASN A 198 -1.81 -3.15 21.10
N GLY A 199 -0.88 -3.63 20.28
CA GLY A 199 0.43 -4.15 20.67
C GLY A 199 0.41 -5.63 21.06
N ASP A 200 -0.58 -6.40 20.62
CA ASP A 200 -0.74 -7.79 20.93
C ASP A 200 -0.18 -8.77 19.88
N ARG A 201 0.42 -8.22 18.81
CA ARG A 201 1.05 -8.92 17.68
C ARG A 201 0.08 -9.61 16.73
N ARG A 202 -1.19 -9.27 16.76
CA ARG A 202 -2.17 -9.67 15.76
C ARG A 202 -2.46 -8.50 14.83
N VAL A 203 -2.90 -8.82 13.63
CA VAL A 203 -3.21 -7.79 12.62
C VAL A 203 -4.62 -7.26 12.85
N ASP A 204 -4.74 -6.07 13.43
CA ASP A 204 -5.99 -5.33 13.51
C ASP A 204 -6.32 -4.68 12.16
N ILE A 205 -7.59 -4.36 11.93
CA ILE A 205 -8.05 -3.71 10.72
C ILE A 205 -8.49 -2.28 11.03
N VAL A 206 -8.06 -1.33 10.20
CA VAL A 206 -8.39 0.09 10.35
C VAL A 206 -9.33 0.50 9.21
N GLU A 207 -10.41 1.22 9.57
CA GLU A 207 -11.33 1.89 8.66
C GLU A 207 -11.40 3.40 8.93
N SER A 208 -12.05 4.15 8.05
CA SER A 208 -12.18 5.60 8.18
C SER A 208 -12.81 6.08 9.49
N ASP A 209 -13.65 5.29 10.17
CA ASP A 209 -14.38 5.67 11.38
C ASP A 209 -14.19 4.75 12.59
N CYS A 210 -13.30 3.77 12.50
CA CYS A 210 -12.97 2.86 13.59
C CYS A 210 -11.72 2.03 13.30
N TRP A 211 -11.33 1.23 14.28
CA TRP A 211 -10.50 0.05 14.06
C TRP A 211 -11.18 -1.18 14.67
N TRP A 212 -10.85 -2.35 14.15
CA TRP A 212 -11.36 -3.65 14.53
C TRP A 212 -10.25 -4.47 15.14
N GLU A 213 -10.40 -4.84 16.41
CA GLU A 213 -9.42 -5.64 17.14
C GLU A 213 -9.51 -7.10 16.72
N HIS A 214 -8.38 -7.64 16.28
CA HIS A 214 -8.28 -9.07 15.94
C HIS A 214 -8.45 -9.93 17.19
N PRO A 215 -9.43 -10.84 17.24
CA PRO A 215 -9.68 -11.65 18.42
C PRO A 215 -8.53 -12.64 18.68
N ALA A 216 -8.27 -12.94 19.96
CA ALA A 216 -7.28 -13.96 20.34
C ALA A 216 -7.63 -15.37 19.80
N HIS A 217 -8.92 -15.61 19.58
CA HIS A 217 -9.46 -16.84 19.00
C HIS A 217 -10.62 -16.45 18.08
N ASP A 218 -10.55 -16.83 16.83
CA ASP A 218 -11.68 -16.65 15.91
C ASP A 218 -12.78 -17.63 16.29
N ASP A 219 -13.92 -17.10 16.77
CA ASP A 219 -15.11 -17.84 17.11
C ASP A 219 -16.27 -17.62 16.10
N GLY A 220 -15.94 -17.03 14.95
CA GLY A 220 -16.87 -16.70 13.87
C GLY A 220 -17.81 -15.53 14.18
N LYS A 221 -17.53 -14.77 15.25
CA LYS A 221 -18.27 -13.55 15.58
C LYS A 221 -17.58 -12.32 14.98
N PRO A 222 -18.33 -11.22 14.82
CA PRO A 222 -17.71 -9.94 14.47
C PRO A 222 -16.63 -9.53 15.47
N TRP A 223 -15.55 -8.95 14.98
CA TRP A 223 -14.46 -8.44 15.79
C TRP A 223 -14.91 -7.27 16.67
N ALA A 224 -14.15 -6.98 17.72
CA ALA A 224 -14.44 -5.84 18.59
C ALA A 224 -14.19 -4.53 17.86
N ARG A 225 -15.20 -3.65 17.82
CA ARG A 225 -15.12 -2.34 17.16
C ARG A 225 -14.71 -1.25 18.14
N HIS A 226 -13.68 -0.50 17.80
CA HIS A 226 -13.20 0.66 18.55
C HIS A 226 -13.42 1.94 17.72
N PRO A 227 -14.38 2.79 18.07
CA PRO A 227 -14.76 3.94 17.26
C PRO A 227 -13.72 5.07 17.37
N TYR A 228 -13.24 5.53 16.23
CA TYR A 228 -12.47 6.76 16.09
C TYR A 228 -12.49 7.20 14.61
N ARG A 229 -12.67 8.50 14.35
CA ARG A 229 -12.73 9.02 12.98
C ARG A 229 -11.35 9.41 12.48
N PHE A 230 -10.75 8.57 11.64
CA PHE A 230 -9.45 8.81 11.00
C PHE A 230 -9.57 9.67 9.75
N ALA A 231 -10.63 9.46 8.94
CA ALA A 231 -10.79 10.12 7.66
C ALA A 231 -12.25 10.34 7.31
N GLU A 232 -12.53 11.14 6.30
CA GLU A 232 -13.86 11.25 5.68
C GLU A 232 -14.01 10.23 4.55
N ALA A 233 -12.99 10.13 3.68
CA ALA A 233 -12.86 9.15 2.61
C ALA A 233 -11.37 8.86 2.41
N GLY A 234 -10.82 7.94 3.21
CA GLY A 234 -9.40 7.59 3.22
C GLY A 234 -8.93 6.93 1.93
N ALA A 235 -7.62 6.79 1.79
CA ALA A 235 -6.98 5.88 0.84
C ALA A 235 -6.55 4.62 1.60
N GLN A 236 -5.42 3.99 1.24
CA GLN A 236 -4.79 3.00 2.12
C GLN A 236 -4.51 3.66 3.48
N MET A 237 -4.77 2.93 4.56
CA MET A 237 -4.54 3.40 5.92
C MET A 237 -3.34 2.64 6.49
N LEU A 238 -2.24 3.34 6.67
CA LEU A 238 -0.95 2.76 7.03
C LEU A 238 -0.77 2.79 8.54
N VAL A 239 -0.28 1.69 9.10
CA VAL A 239 -0.06 1.56 10.55
C VAL A 239 1.43 1.48 10.82
N TYR A 240 1.95 2.44 11.59
CA TYR A 240 3.38 2.54 11.90
C TYR A 240 3.60 3.41 13.15
N ASP A 241 4.59 3.10 13.97
CA ASP A 241 5.04 3.94 15.08
C ASP A 241 5.77 5.19 14.52
N VAL A 242 5.03 6.27 14.30
CA VAL A 242 5.52 7.50 13.66
C VAL A 242 6.42 8.31 14.59
N ASN A 243 6.09 8.36 15.89
CA ASN A 243 6.80 9.21 16.86
C ASN A 243 7.92 8.48 17.63
N GLY A 244 7.99 7.13 17.56
CA GLY A 244 8.99 6.32 18.20
C GLY A 244 8.70 6.02 19.67
N ASP A 245 7.42 6.06 20.07
CA ASP A 245 7.02 5.81 21.46
C ASP A 245 6.68 4.33 21.75
N GLY A 246 6.75 3.48 20.71
CA GLY A 246 6.47 2.05 20.78
C GLY A 246 4.99 1.70 20.60
N HIS A 247 4.17 2.65 20.22
CA HIS A 247 2.76 2.44 19.86
C HIS A 247 2.52 2.78 18.40
N ASN A 248 1.79 1.94 17.70
CA ASN A 248 1.52 2.20 16.30
C ASN A 248 0.46 3.27 16.11
N ASP A 249 0.75 4.21 15.24
CA ASP A 249 -0.08 5.30 14.78
C ASP A 249 -0.77 4.93 13.46
N VAL A 250 -1.69 5.77 12.98
CA VAL A 250 -2.37 5.58 11.69
C VAL A 250 -2.10 6.76 10.77
N ILE A 251 -1.62 6.49 9.56
CA ILE A 251 -1.38 7.50 8.51
C ILE A 251 -2.40 7.28 7.39
N THR A 252 -3.07 8.32 6.93
CA THR A 252 -4.00 8.23 5.79
C THR A 252 -4.27 9.57 5.13
N ALA A 253 -4.74 9.53 3.89
CA ALA A 253 -5.40 10.67 3.27
C ALA A 253 -6.73 10.98 4.00
N TRP A 254 -7.00 12.24 4.31
CA TRP A 254 -8.28 12.60 4.93
C TRP A 254 -9.44 12.59 3.96
N HIS A 255 -9.14 12.88 2.69
CA HIS A 255 -10.08 12.75 1.60
C HIS A 255 -9.37 12.45 0.28
N CYS A 256 -9.41 11.18 -0.15
CA CYS A 256 -8.66 10.68 -1.32
C CYS A 256 -9.04 11.33 -2.66
N HIS A 257 -10.19 12.01 -2.78
CA HIS A 257 -10.65 12.76 -3.96
C HIS A 257 -10.53 14.28 -3.82
N GLN A 258 -10.12 14.78 -2.66
CA GLN A 258 -9.96 16.21 -2.40
C GLN A 258 -8.51 16.49 -1.96
N TYR A 259 -8.31 16.85 -0.70
CA TYR A 259 -7.02 17.21 -0.11
C TYR A 259 -6.87 16.62 1.28
N GLY A 260 -5.65 16.64 1.75
CA GLY A 260 -5.30 16.31 3.12
C GLY A 260 -4.61 14.97 3.23
N LEU A 261 -3.50 15.00 3.94
CA LEU A 261 -2.74 13.83 4.39
C LEU A 261 -2.37 14.10 5.83
N GLY A 262 -2.54 13.13 6.68
CA GLY A 262 -2.19 13.26 8.08
C GLY A 262 -1.87 11.95 8.75
N TRP A 263 -1.43 12.06 9.99
CA TRP A 263 -1.25 10.90 10.85
C TRP A 263 -1.98 11.12 12.17
N HIS A 264 -2.37 10.04 12.80
CA HIS A 264 -3.12 10.00 14.04
C HIS A 264 -2.26 9.32 15.08
N GLU A 265 -1.64 10.12 15.95
CA GLU A 265 -0.81 9.67 17.07
C GLU A 265 -1.67 8.90 18.05
N GLN A 266 -1.27 7.65 18.32
CA GLN A 266 -1.94 6.86 19.33
C GLN A 266 -1.65 7.39 20.73
N VAL A 267 -2.71 7.59 21.53
CA VAL A 267 -2.63 8.07 22.90
C VAL A 267 -3.28 7.07 23.83
N ARG A 268 -2.55 6.62 24.84
CA ARG A 268 -3.07 5.67 25.85
C ARG A 268 -3.33 6.38 27.17
N THR A 269 -4.54 6.26 27.68
CA THR A 269 -4.94 6.81 28.99
C THR A 269 -5.73 5.77 29.77
N GLY A 270 -5.15 5.30 30.88
CA GLY A 270 -5.82 4.29 31.73
C GLY A 270 -6.13 2.96 31.03
N GLY A 271 -5.40 2.62 29.98
CA GLY A 271 -5.61 1.41 29.16
C GLY A 271 -6.54 1.62 27.97
N GLU A 272 -7.17 2.76 27.85
CA GLU A 272 -7.96 3.16 26.67
C GLU A 272 -7.04 3.67 25.57
N ILE A 273 -7.29 3.24 24.32
CA ILE A 273 -6.62 3.69 23.11
C ILE A 273 -7.49 4.73 22.41
N THR A 274 -6.92 5.92 22.22
CA THR A 274 -7.50 6.98 21.37
C THR A 274 -6.41 7.57 20.50
N PHE A 275 -6.73 8.60 19.69
CA PHE A 275 -5.77 9.16 18.77
C PHE A 275 -5.83 10.70 18.78
N ARG A 276 -4.69 11.32 18.41
CA ARG A 276 -4.55 12.76 18.19
C ARG A 276 -4.14 13.01 16.76
N GLN A 277 -4.89 13.85 16.06
CA GLN A 277 -4.66 14.14 14.65
C GLN A 277 -3.52 15.14 14.44
N HIS A 278 -2.64 14.87 13.46
CA HIS A 278 -1.56 15.73 13.00
C HIS A 278 -1.61 15.92 11.48
N GLU A 279 -1.39 17.14 11.02
CA GLU A 279 -1.42 17.49 9.60
C GLU A 279 -0.05 17.26 8.95
N ILE A 280 -0.02 16.57 7.79
CA ILE A 280 1.13 16.49 6.88
C ILE A 280 0.88 17.41 5.69
N LEU A 281 -0.28 17.28 5.05
CA LEU A 281 -0.78 18.20 4.03
C LEU A 281 -2.17 18.71 4.40
N SER A 282 -2.40 19.99 4.21
CA SER A 282 -3.67 20.62 4.60
C SER A 282 -4.87 20.07 3.82
N PRO A 283 -5.98 19.74 4.51
CA PRO A 283 -7.25 19.42 3.85
C PRO A 283 -7.93 20.66 3.24
N LYS A 284 -7.46 21.85 3.58
CA LYS A 284 -7.97 23.14 3.08
C LYS A 284 -6.82 24.03 2.61
N PRO A 285 -6.07 23.62 1.56
CA PRO A 285 -4.92 24.38 1.10
C PRO A 285 -5.36 25.75 0.55
N ASP A 286 -4.53 26.77 0.75
CA ASP A 286 -4.71 28.03 0.04
C ASP A 286 -4.32 27.85 -1.44
N LEU A 287 -5.31 27.80 -2.31
CA LEU A 287 -5.12 27.60 -3.74
C LEU A 287 -4.37 28.74 -4.44
N LYS A 288 -4.21 29.89 -3.79
CA LYS A 288 -3.40 31.03 -4.28
C LYS A 288 -1.93 30.92 -3.84
N SER A 289 -1.65 30.10 -2.84
CA SER A 289 -0.28 29.86 -2.36
C SER A 289 0.52 29.03 -3.37
N LYS A 290 1.85 29.22 -3.36
CA LYS A 290 2.82 28.37 -4.06
C LYS A 290 3.32 27.21 -3.17
N ALA A 291 2.80 27.06 -1.96
CA ALA A 291 3.14 25.94 -1.11
C ALA A 291 2.75 24.61 -1.78
N LEU A 292 3.51 23.56 -1.46
CA LEU A 292 3.21 22.22 -1.95
C LEU A 292 1.78 21.83 -1.55
N ARG A 293 1.01 21.37 -2.51
CA ARG A 293 -0.27 20.71 -2.31
C ARG A 293 -0.41 19.56 -3.28
N VAL A 294 -1.10 18.55 -2.82
CA VAL A 294 -1.46 17.37 -3.61
C VAL A 294 -2.97 17.21 -3.51
N SER A 295 -3.65 17.31 -4.63
CA SER A 295 -5.06 16.94 -4.72
C SER A 295 -5.17 15.47 -5.06
N GLN A 296 -6.23 14.81 -4.61
CA GLN A 296 -6.53 13.41 -4.88
C GLN A 296 -5.40 12.45 -4.45
N PRO A 297 -4.94 12.50 -3.17
CA PRO A 297 -3.93 11.56 -2.64
C PRO A 297 -4.56 10.18 -2.42
N HIS A 298 -4.79 9.44 -3.51
CA HIS A 298 -5.65 8.25 -3.53
C HIS A 298 -4.92 6.95 -3.23
N ALA A 299 -3.59 6.92 -3.32
CA ALA A 299 -2.79 5.74 -3.04
C ALA A 299 -1.63 6.07 -2.12
N LEU A 300 -1.38 5.24 -1.11
CA LEU A 300 -0.31 5.37 -0.14
C LEU A 300 0.44 4.05 0.01
N ASP A 301 1.75 4.15 0.27
CA ASP A 301 2.61 3.04 0.65
C ASP A 301 3.64 3.48 1.70
N LEU A 302 4.21 2.54 2.45
CA LEU A 302 5.29 2.76 3.42
C LEU A 302 6.56 2.07 2.97
N ALA A 303 7.66 2.83 2.88
CA ALA A 303 8.98 2.29 2.60
C ALA A 303 10.07 3.19 3.19
N ASP A 304 11.19 2.62 3.57
CA ASP A 304 12.40 3.37 3.96
C ASP A 304 13.11 3.86 2.69
N MET A 305 12.65 5.02 2.16
CA MET A 305 13.05 5.52 0.85
C MET A 305 14.49 6.02 0.79
N ASN A 306 15.08 6.35 1.94
CA ASN A 306 16.45 6.89 2.03
C ASN A 306 17.43 5.92 2.73
N GLY A 307 16.97 4.81 3.28
CA GLY A 307 17.77 3.80 3.97
C GLY A 307 18.23 4.25 5.38
N ASP A 308 17.43 5.07 6.06
CA ASP A 308 17.74 5.56 7.41
C ASP A 308 17.12 4.72 8.54
N GLY A 309 16.29 3.74 8.20
CA GLY A 309 15.61 2.83 9.12
C GLY A 309 14.24 3.33 9.59
N LEU A 310 13.77 4.48 9.11
CA LEU A 310 12.41 4.96 9.33
C LEU A 310 11.56 4.74 8.08
N MET A 311 10.29 4.40 8.29
CA MET A 311 9.36 4.28 7.15
C MET A 311 8.84 5.63 6.73
N ASP A 312 8.99 5.92 5.46
CA ASP A 312 8.51 7.12 4.78
C ASP A 312 7.16 6.86 4.11
N VAL A 313 6.41 7.92 3.86
CA VAL A 313 5.10 7.83 3.18
C VAL A 313 5.24 8.14 1.71
N VAL A 314 4.96 7.17 0.84
CA VAL A 314 4.92 7.36 -0.61
C VAL A 314 3.49 7.60 -1.05
N THR A 315 3.25 8.65 -1.84
CA THR A 315 1.93 9.00 -2.36
C THR A 315 2.02 9.92 -3.58
N GLY A 316 0.89 10.31 -4.11
CA GLY A 316 0.84 11.25 -5.23
C GLY A 316 -0.58 11.61 -5.61
N LYS A 317 -0.70 12.42 -6.68
CA LYS A 317 -1.98 12.76 -7.26
C LYS A 317 -2.51 11.63 -8.15
N ARG A 318 -3.72 11.14 -7.89
CA ARG A 318 -4.46 10.32 -8.85
C ARG A 318 -5.01 11.23 -9.96
N PHE A 319 -4.34 11.20 -11.12
CA PHE A 319 -4.72 12.06 -12.25
C PHE A 319 -6.08 11.62 -12.85
N TRP A 320 -7.04 12.56 -12.92
CA TRP A 320 -8.39 12.33 -13.45
C TRP A 320 -9.13 11.17 -12.80
N ALA A 321 -9.10 11.03 -11.47
CA ALA A 321 -9.80 9.94 -10.79
C ALA A 321 -11.24 9.78 -11.30
N HIS A 322 -12.03 10.87 -11.32
CA HIS A 322 -13.37 10.92 -11.95
C HIS A 322 -13.40 11.70 -13.27
N GLY A 323 -12.32 11.59 -14.07
CA GLY A 323 -12.20 12.27 -15.36
C GLY A 323 -11.81 13.75 -15.25
N PRO A 324 -11.82 14.47 -16.38
CA PRO A 324 -11.22 15.81 -16.46
C PRO A 324 -12.00 16.93 -15.76
N LYS A 325 -13.16 16.64 -15.15
CA LYS A 325 -14.02 17.62 -14.46
C LYS A 325 -14.54 17.13 -13.11
N GLY A 326 -14.09 15.96 -12.66
CA GLY A 326 -14.71 15.27 -11.54
C GLY A 326 -14.27 15.76 -10.16
N ASP A 327 -12.98 15.91 -9.93
CA ASP A 327 -12.41 16.11 -8.59
C ASP A 327 -11.64 17.43 -8.47
N ALA A 328 -11.04 17.64 -7.28
CA ALA A 328 -10.24 18.81 -7.02
C ALA A 328 -9.05 18.92 -7.98
N GLU A 329 -8.87 20.08 -8.61
CA GLU A 329 -7.76 20.40 -9.51
C GLU A 329 -7.43 19.25 -10.49
N PRO A 330 -8.36 18.81 -11.35
CA PRO A 330 -8.16 17.61 -12.17
C PRO A 330 -6.91 17.72 -13.06
N ASP A 331 -6.62 18.90 -13.60
CA ASP A 331 -5.50 19.16 -14.51
C ASP A 331 -4.22 19.65 -13.79
N ALA A 332 -4.18 19.65 -12.45
CA ALA A 332 -2.93 19.95 -11.74
C ALA A 332 -1.86 18.88 -12.05
N PRO A 333 -0.56 19.21 -11.94
CA PRO A 333 0.54 18.27 -12.18
C PRO A 333 0.31 16.94 -11.45
N ALA A 334 0.50 15.83 -12.15
CA ALA A 334 0.39 14.49 -11.59
C ALA A 334 1.66 14.18 -10.78
N LEU A 335 1.75 14.76 -9.60
CA LEU A 335 2.89 14.59 -8.71
C LEU A 335 2.93 13.17 -8.15
N LEU A 336 4.11 12.58 -8.17
CA LEU A 336 4.52 11.45 -7.36
C LEU A 336 5.59 11.93 -6.40
N LEU A 337 5.44 11.66 -5.11
CA LEU A 337 6.34 12.14 -4.08
C LEU A 337 6.36 11.18 -2.89
N TRP A 338 7.34 11.36 -2.04
CA TRP A 338 7.40 10.73 -0.73
C TRP A 338 7.69 11.75 0.34
N PHE A 339 7.27 11.48 1.57
CA PHE A 339 7.47 12.30 2.74
C PHE A 339 8.45 11.60 3.66
N GLU A 340 9.67 12.13 3.75
CA GLU A 340 10.68 11.65 4.67
C GLU A 340 10.26 11.88 6.11
N LEU A 341 10.14 10.82 6.88
CA LEU A 341 9.89 10.88 8.30
C LEU A 341 11.18 11.22 9.05
N ARG A 342 11.16 12.32 9.76
CA ARG A 342 12.26 12.72 10.64
C ARG A 342 11.79 12.80 12.09
N ARG A 343 12.58 12.21 12.98
CA ARG A 343 12.39 12.32 14.42
C ARG A 343 13.55 13.11 15.01
N LYS A 344 13.29 14.24 15.62
CA LYS A 344 14.31 15.07 16.26
C LYS A 344 13.77 15.73 17.50
N ASP A 345 14.49 15.57 18.63
CA ASP A 345 14.17 16.22 19.92
C ASP A 345 12.72 15.98 20.38
N GLY A 346 12.19 14.75 20.13
CA GLY A 346 10.79 14.38 20.44
C GLY A 346 9.75 14.99 19.50
N GLN A 347 10.19 15.59 18.39
CA GLN A 347 9.30 16.13 17.36
C GLN A 347 9.33 15.27 16.10
N VAL A 348 8.17 15.14 15.47
CA VAL A 348 7.98 14.47 14.18
C VAL A 348 7.89 15.53 13.08
N GLN A 349 8.59 15.31 11.98
CA GLN A 349 8.52 16.12 10.79
C GLN A 349 8.42 15.24 9.56
N PHE A 350 7.56 15.58 8.61
CA PHE A 350 7.49 14.98 7.28
C PHE A 350 8.02 15.96 6.24
N VAL A 351 9.11 15.59 5.56
CA VAL A 351 9.78 16.45 4.55
C VAL A 351 9.45 15.92 3.16
N PRO A 352 8.78 16.70 2.30
CA PRO A 352 8.40 16.24 0.97
C PRO A 352 9.57 16.18 0.00
N HIS A 353 9.64 15.10 -0.78
CA HIS A 353 10.57 14.91 -1.90
C HIS A 353 9.79 14.51 -3.14
N ILE A 354 9.95 15.26 -4.22
CA ILE A 354 9.28 14.97 -5.49
C ILE A 354 10.10 13.91 -6.24
N VAL A 355 9.45 12.78 -6.57
CA VAL A 355 10.00 11.73 -7.42
C VAL A 355 9.82 12.11 -8.90
N HIS A 356 8.58 12.50 -9.27
CA HIS A 356 8.23 12.88 -10.63
C HIS A 356 7.00 13.82 -10.64
N ASP A 357 6.91 14.68 -11.62
CA ASP A 357 5.85 15.72 -11.70
C ASP A 357 4.77 15.42 -12.74
N ASP A 358 4.87 14.30 -13.46
CA ASP A 358 3.93 13.92 -14.53
C ASP A 358 3.56 12.42 -14.56
N SER A 359 3.80 11.65 -13.49
CA SER A 359 3.35 10.25 -13.37
C SER A 359 2.17 10.10 -12.42
N GLY A 360 2.21 10.74 -11.27
CA GLY A 360 1.18 10.59 -10.24
C GLY A 360 1.08 9.17 -9.69
N VAL A 361 -0.06 8.87 -9.10
CA VAL A 361 -0.44 7.51 -8.66
C VAL A 361 -1.74 7.06 -9.34
N GLY A 362 -2.05 5.78 -9.25
CA GLY A 362 -3.37 5.24 -9.58
C GLY A 362 -4.25 5.07 -8.33
N THR A 363 -4.92 3.93 -8.22
CA THR A 363 -5.54 3.44 -6.98
C THR A 363 -4.53 2.68 -6.12
N GLN A 364 -3.36 2.41 -6.67
CA GLN A 364 -2.23 1.74 -6.03
C GLN A 364 -0.93 2.46 -6.38
N VAL A 365 -0.03 2.51 -5.43
CA VAL A 365 1.40 2.76 -5.57
C VAL A 365 2.11 1.61 -4.88
N ALA A 366 3.20 1.12 -5.45
CA ALA A 366 3.97 0.04 -4.86
C ALA A 366 5.45 0.40 -4.83
N THR A 367 6.14 -0.06 -3.79
CA THR A 367 7.57 0.15 -3.60
C THR A 367 8.29 -1.19 -3.48
N ALA A 368 9.43 -1.32 -4.14
CA ALA A 368 10.31 -2.49 -4.05
C ALA A 368 11.70 -2.13 -4.54
N ASP A 369 12.72 -2.86 -4.10
CA ASP A 369 14.08 -2.76 -4.67
C ASP A 369 14.13 -3.57 -5.98
N LEU A 370 13.87 -2.88 -7.11
CA LEU A 370 13.81 -3.51 -8.45
C LEU A 370 15.18 -3.60 -9.12
N ASN A 371 16.13 -2.77 -8.67
CA ASN A 371 17.45 -2.65 -9.28
C ASN A 371 18.58 -3.29 -8.45
N GLY A 372 18.29 -3.75 -7.22
CA GLY A 372 19.22 -4.43 -6.32
C GLY A 372 20.16 -3.50 -5.55
N ASP A 373 19.85 -2.19 -5.47
CA ASP A 373 20.68 -1.19 -4.78
C ASP A 373 20.34 -1.01 -3.28
N ARG A 374 19.33 -1.73 -2.79
CA ARG A 374 18.79 -1.74 -1.43
C ARG A 374 18.02 -0.48 -1.04
N LEU A 375 17.61 0.31 -1.99
CA LEU A 375 16.64 1.38 -1.79
C LEU A 375 15.34 1.03 -2.53
N PRO A 376 14.19 1.43 -1.99
CA PRO A 376 12.94 1.24 -2.71
C PRO A 376 12.88 2.07 -3.98
N ASP A 377 12.46 1.41 -5.06
CA ASP A 377 11.99 2.01 -6.29
C ASP A 377 10.47 2.17 -6.23
N VAL A 378 9.89 3.00 -7.09
CA VAL A 378 8.44 3.23 -7.08
C VAL A 378 7.80 2.79 -8.39
N ILE A 379 6.69 2.06 -8.29
CA ILE A 379 5.92 1.54 -9.42
C ILE A 379 4.53 2.19 -9.39
N VAL A 380 4.10 2.71 -10.54
CA VAL A 380 2.74 3.24 -10.70
C VAL A 380 2.14 2.85 -12.05
N GLY A 381 0.85 2.47 -12.02
CA GLY A 381 0.01 2.30 -13.20
C GLY A 381 -1.21 3.21 -13.07
N ASN A 382 -1.50 4.01 -14.11
CA ASN A 382 -2.63 4.94 -14.08
C ASN A 382 -2.99 5.48 -15.47
N LYS A 383 -3.86 6.48 -15.54
CA LYS A 383 -4.34 7.10 -16.78
C LYS A 383 -3.27 7.79 -17.63
N LYS A 384 -2.07 7.98 -17.10
CA LYS A 384 -0.91 8.51 -17.84
C LYS A 384 0.01 7.40 -18.37
N GLY A 385 -0.25 6.16 -18.02
CA GLY A 385 0.53 4.98 -18.40
C GLY A 385 1.10 4.22 -17.22
N THR A 386 2.15 3.45 -17.48
CA THR A 386 2.91 2.71 -16.46
C THR A 386 4.31 3.25 -16.34
N PHE A 387 4.76 3.46 -15.12
CA PHE A 387 6.08 4.02 -14.83
C PHE A 387 6.78 3.19 -13.74
N VAL A 388 8.10 3.13 -13.87
CA VAL A 388 9.05 2.69 -12.84
C VAL A 388 10.00 3.85 -12.57
N HIS A 389 10.19 4.18 -11.32
CA HIS A 389 11.12 5.22 -10.88
C HIS A 389 12.21 4.55 -10.06
N LEU A 390 13.34 4.25 -10.72
CA LEU A 390 14.49 3.62 -10.09
C LEU A 390 15.25 4.63 -9.24
N SER A 391 15.46 4.31 -7.97
CA SER A 391 16.33 5.06 -7.09
C SER A 391 17.76 5.04 -7.60
N VAL A 392 18.47 6.14 -7.46
CA VAL A 392 19.90 6.26 -7.79
C VAL A 392 20.57 7.13 -6.73
N ARG A 393 21.68 6.65 -6.19
CA ARG A 393 22.51 7.37 -5.21
C ARG A 393 23.44 8.40 -5.86
#